data_178faa73f74b94e078661d73a05b0b9c
#
_entry.id   178faa73f74b94e078661d73a05b0b9c
#
_cell.length_a   1.000
_cell.length_b   1.000
_cell.length_c   1.000
_cell.angle_alpha   90.00
_cell.angle_beta   90.00
_cell.angle_gamma   90.00
#
_symmetry.space_group_name_H-M   'P 1'
#
loop_
_entity.id
_entity.type
_entity.pdbx_description
1 polymer ?
#
loop_
_entity_poly.entity_id
_entity_poly.type
_entity_poly.pdbx_seq_one_letter_code
_entity_poly.pdbx_strand_id
1 'polypeptide(L)'
;MVLGNGVYIDTLNLMPRIQNQIRSLAAFDNPEFYKNKRLGYSNYYNFSAVYLGKDIDGYIQISRGLRENVIQECEKAGISVDVSDQRETGQPIRVSFKGDLRMQQELAAEKLLSHSDGVLSAATAFGKTVVCSYLIAERKVNTLILLQSKDLLNQWVDELNHFLEIREEPPEYETKTGRKKKRNSVIGVLHGNKNTLTGIIDVAMVGSMYSRGKFNERINSYGMVIMDDERVIIRTKLEKPSKIKGLALI
;
A
#
# COMPACT_ATOMS: atom_id res chain seq x y z
N MET A 1 10.79 16.09 8.14
CA MET A 1 9.80 15.01 7.98
C MET A 1 10.32 14.01 6.96
N VAL A 2 10.23 12.70 7.24
CA VAL A 2 10.65 11.65 6.30
C VAL A 2 9.43 10.86 5.85
N LEU A 3 9.32 10.62 4.55
CA LEU A 3 8.26 9.77 3.96
C LEU A 3 8.83 8.39 3.66
N GLY A 4 8.18 7.37 4.21
CA GLY A 4 8.51 5.98 4.00
C GLY A 4 7.23 5.12 3.96
N ASN A 5 7.19 4.00 4.67
CA ASN A 5 5.95 3.23 4.88
C ASN A 5 4.93 3.99 5.76
N GLY A 6 5.37 5.03 6.47
CA GLY A 6 4.61 6.03 7.20
C GLY A 6 5.12 7.44 6.94
N VAL A 7 4.60 8.38 7.70
CA VAL A 7 5.16 9.72 7.86
C VAL A 7 5.91 9.75 9.18
N TYR A 8 7.20 10.07 9.13
CA TYR A 8 8.08 10.16 10.30
C TYR A 8 8.40 11.62 10.57
N ILE A 9 8.01 12.10 11.72
CA ILE A 9 8.19 13.47 12.15
C ILE A 9 9.23 13.49 13.26
N ASP A 10 10.35 14.19 13.04
CA ASP A 10 11.38 14.39 14.05
C ASP A 10 10.81 15.22 15.21
N THR A 11 10.98 14.72 16.44
CA THR A 11 10.44 15.36 17.64
C THR A 11 11.44 16.26 18.36
N LEU A 12 12.73 16.20 17.99
CA LEU A 12 13.81 16.88 18.74
C LEU A 12 13.61 18.41 18.80
N ASN A 13 13.08 19.01 17.72
CA ASN A 13 12.89 20.45 17.64
C ASN A 13 11.40 20.88 17.69
N LEU A 14 10.50 19.94 18.04
CA LEU A 14 9.08 20.22 18.14
C LEU A 14 8.63 20.41 19.58
N MET A 15 7.89 21.50 19.82
CA MET A 15 7.25 21.72 21.12
C MET A 15 6.28 20.58 21.47
N PRO A 16 6.20 20.14 22.73
CA PRO A 16 5.30 19.06 23.16
C PRO A 16 3.83 19.25 22.75
N ARG A 17 3.37 20.50 22.69
CA ARG A 17 2.02 20.83 22.20
C ARG A 17 1.81 20.39 20.75
N ILE A 18 2.76 20.68 19.87
CA ILE A 18 2.68 20.32 18.45
C ILE A 18 2.80 18.80 18.26
N GLN A 19 3.69 18.16 19.01
CA GLN A 19 3.79 16.70 19.02
C GLN A 19 2.47 16.04 19.38
N ASN A 20 1.75 16.57 20.40
CA ASN A 20 0.44 16.04 20.80
C ASN A 20 -0.65 16.32 19.76
N GLN A 21 -0.61 17.48 19.08
CA GLN A 21 -1.50 17.76 17.95
C GLN A 21 -1.28 16.75 16.80
N ILE A 22 -0.03 16.47 16.45
CA ILE A 22 0.31 15.48 15.44
C ILE A 22 -0.16 14.09 15.85
N ARG A 23 0.05 13.66 17.11
CA ARG A 23 -0.46 12.36 17.60
C ARG A 23 -1.99 12.30 17.52
N SER A 24 -2.69 13.38 17.78
CA SER A 24 -4.16 13.43 17.71
C SER A 24 -4.71 13.21 16.29
N LEU A 25 -3.94 13.53 15.23
CA LEU A 25 -4.32 13.24 13.85
C LEU A 25 -4.45 11.73 13.58
N ALA A 26 -3.66 10.91 14.29
CA ALA A 26 -3.68 9.46 14.18
C ALA A 26 -4.49 8.79 15.30
N ALA A 27 -5.26 9.54 16.06
CA ALA A 27 -6.10 9.05 17.15
C ALA A 27 -7.58 9.23 16.81
N PHE A 28 -8.41 8.30 17.23
CA PHE A 28 -9.86 8.38 17.10
C PHE A 28 -10.54 7.74 18.32
N ASP A 29 -11.79 8.14 18.55
CA ASP A 29 -12.60 7.58 19.60
C ASP A 29 -12.82 6.08 19.42
N ASN A 30 -12.63 5.29 20.48
CA ASN A 30 -12.83 3.86 20.46
C ASN A 30 -14.32 3.51 20.49
N PRO A 31 -14.90 3.00 19.39
CA PRO A 31 -16.35 2.73 19.35
C PRO A 31 -16.78 1.67 20.39
N GLU A 32 -15.90 0.72 20.70
CA GLU A 32 -16.19 -0.33 21.67
C GLU A 32 -16.24 0.22 23.10
N PHE A 33 -15.35 1.14 23.45
CA PHE A 33 -15.39 1.85 24.73
C PHE A 33 -16.73 2.56 24.94
N TYR A 34 -17.16 3.33 23.95
CA TYR A 34 -18.40 4.09 24.05
C TYR A 34 -19.64 3.21 23.99
N LYS A 35 -19.59 2.10 23.24
CA LYS A 35 -20.65 1.07 23.25
C LYS A 35 -20.79 0.43 24.61
N ASN A 36 -19.71 0.01 25.23
CA ASN A 36 -19.69 -0.59 26.56
C ASN A 36 -20.15 0.40 27.62
N LYS A 37 -19.68 1.64 27.56
CA LYS A 37 -20.11 2.73 28.47
C LYS A 37 -21.63 2.94 28.38
N ARG A 38 -22.21 2.96 27.18
CA ARG A 38 -23.66 3.11 26.97
C ARG A 38 -24.47 1.92 27.52
N LEU A 39 -23.90 0.71 27.45
CA LEU A 39 -24.52 -0.52 27.92
C LEU A 39 -24.25 -0.81 29.42
N GLY A 40 -23.49 0.03 30.12
CA GLY A 40 -23.12 -0.18 31.53
C GLY A 40 -22.06 -1.27 31.73
N TYR A 41 -21.36 -1.69 30.70
CA TYR A 41 -20.29 -2.70 30.81
C TYR A 41 -18.96 -2.07 31.26
N SER A 42 -18.13 -2.89 31.92
CA SER A 42 -16.80 -2.47 32.33
C SER A 42 -15.90 -2.21 31.13
N ASN A 43 -15.15 -1.11 31.19
CA ASN A 43 -14.12 -0.74 30.20
C ASN A 43 -12.70 -0.91 30.74
N TYR A 44 -12.48 -1.82 31.70
CA TYR A 44 -11.19 -1.98 32.39
C TYR A 44 -10.01 -2.20 31.42
N TYR A 45 -10.23 -2.88 30.29
CA TYR A 45 -9.23 -3.16 29.26
C TYR A 45 -9.35 -2.29 28.01
N ASN A 46 -10.34 -1.39 27.95
CA ASN A 46 -10.59 -0.58 26.76
C ASN A 46 -10.26 0.89 27.05
N PHE A 47 -9.37 1.47 26.27
CA PHE A 47 -9.11 2.91 26.29
C PHE A 47 -10.17 3.65 25.52
N SER A 48 -10.46 4.90 25.92
CA SER A 48 -11.46 5.78 25.26
C SER A 48 -11.05 6.20 23.82
N ALA A 49 -9.76 6.18 23.52
CA ALA A 49 -9.20 6.49 22.21
C ALA A 49 -8.25 5.41 21.74
N VAL A 50 -8.21 5.19 20.43
CA VAL A 50 -7.25 4.33 19.75
C VAL A 50 -6.25 5.20 19.03
N TYR A 51 -4.97 5.01 19.29
CA TYR A 51 -3.87 5.68 18.61
C TYR A 51 -3.23 4.72 17.61
N LEU A 52 -3.24 5.08 16.32
CA LEU A 52 -2.68 4.28 15.23
C LEU A 52 -1.24 4.70 14.85
N GLY A 53 -0.69 5.67 15.56
CA GLY A 53 0.70 6.07 15.40
C GLY A 53 1.63 5.26 16.30
N LYS A 54 2.93 5.52 16.16
CA LYS A 54 3.99 4.99 17.02
C LYS A 54 5.01 6.07 17.32
N ASP A 55 5.56 6.07 18.53
CA ASP A 55 6.73 6.87 18.88
C ASP A 55 7.96 5.95 18.80
N ILE A 56 8.93 6.28 17.94
CA ILE A 56 10.10 5.46 17.65
C ILE A 56 11.35 6.37 17.65
N ASP A 57 12.27 6.13 18.58
CA ASP A 57 13.63 6.73 18.57
C ASP A 57 13.68 8.24 18.21
N GLY A 58 12.84 9.05 18.85
CA GLY A 58 12.79 10.50 18.58
C GLY A 58 11.92 10.90 17.38
N TYR A 59 11.15 9.97 16.81
CA TYR A 59 10.18 10.22 15.75
C TYR A 59 8.76 9.86 16.18
N ILE A 60 7.80 10.63 15.70
CA ILE A 60 6.39 10.23 15.65
C ILE A 60 6.13 9.63 14.28
N GLN A 61 5.78 8.35 14.24
CA GLN A 61 5.33 7.68 13.02
C GLN A 61 3.80 7.66 12.97
N ILE A 62 3.24 8.12 11.86
CA ILE A 62 1.80 8.04 11.59
C ILE A 62 1.53 7.57 10.15
N SER A 63 0.27 7.29 9.86
CA SER A 63 -0.15 6.84 8.53
C SER A 63 0.19 7.84 7.42
N ARG A 64 0.61 7.33 6.26
CA ARG A 64 0.97 8.14 5.07
C ARG A 64 -0.16 9.07 4.60
N GLY A 65 -1.42 8.61 4.71
CA GLY A 65 -2.58 9.40 4.33
C GLY A 65 -2.77 10.69 5.15
N LEU A 66 -2.06 10.83 6.28
CA LEU A 66 -2.12 12.02 7.15
C LEU A 66 -1.01 13.05 6.84
N ARG A 67 -0.23 12.84 5.78
CA ARG A 67 0.90 13.72 5.40
C ARG A 67 0.47 15.19 5.31
N GLU A 68 -0.57 15.47 4.53
CA GLU A 68 -1.05 16.84 4.30
C GLU A 68 -1.57 17.48 5.59
N ASN A 69 -2.23 16.68 6.44
CA ASN A 69 -2.70 17.16 7.74
C ASN A 69 -1.52 17.55 8.66
N VAL A 70 -0.42 16.77 8.66
CA VAL A 70 0.80 17.12 9.42
C VAL A 70 1.40 18.42 8.92
N ILE A 71 1.53 18.59 7.60
CA ILE A 71 2.07 19.80 6.99
C ILE A 71 1.21 21.02 7.42
N GLN A 72 -0.10 20.91 7.31
CA GLN A 72 -1.03 21.96 7.72
C GLN A 72 -0.91 22.32 9.21
N GLU A 73 -0.79 21.33 10.10
CA GLU A 73 -0.62 21.60 11.54
C GLU A 73 0.73 22.28 11.86
N CYS A 74 1.80 21.88 11.16
CA CYS A 74 3.10 22.54 11.28
C CYS A 74 3.04 23.99 10.76
N GLU A 75 2.45 24.22 9.60
CA GLU A 75 2.29 25.55 9.00
C GLU A 75 1.46 26.49 9.89
N LYS A 76 0.36 26.01 10.48
CA LYS A 76 -0.43 26.78 11.48
C LYS A 76 0.41 27.19 12.69
N ALA A 77 1.40 26.41 13.04
CA ALA A 77 2.33 26.70 14.12
C ALA A 77 3.53 27.56 13.68
N GLY A 78 3.59 28.00 12.42
CA GLY A 78 4.71 28.75 11.86
C GLY A 78 5.99 27.92 11.62
N ILE A 79 5.84 26.60 11.52
CA ILE A 79 6.95 25.66 11.32
C ILE A 79 7.01 25.28 9.84
N SER A 80 8.13 25.56 9.17
CA SER A 80 8.40 25.05 7.83
C SER A 80 8.78 23.56 7.88
N VAL A 81 8.20 22.77 6.98
CA VAL A 81 8.43 21.33 6.92
C VAL A 81 9.33 20.99 5.74
N ASP A 82 10.55 20.55 6.03
CA ASP A 82 11.40 19.93 5.01
C ASP A 82 11.02 18.45 4.85
N VAL A 83 10.76 18.02 3.61
CA VAL A 83 10.25 16.69 3.28
C VAL A 83 11.31 15.87 2.55
N SER A 84 11.84 14.84 3.21
CA SER A 84 12.71 13.84 2.59
C SER A 84 11.89 12.64 2.16
N ASP A 85 11.73 12.44 0.85
CA ASP A 85 11.02 11.28 0.29
C ASP A 85 12.00 10.11 0.10
N GLN A 86 11.88 9.08 0.93
CA GLN A 86 12.72 7.88 0.91
C GLN A 86 11.97 6.65 0.38
N ARG A 87 10.81 6.85 -0.24
CA ARG A 87 9.98 5.77 -0.77
C ARG A 87 10.60 5.19 -2.04
N GLU A 88 10.47 3.87 -2.20
CA GLU A 88 10.85 3.20 -3.44
C GLU A 88 9.92 3.60 -4.58
N THR A 89 10.52 3.86 -5.73
CA THR A 89 9.77 4.16 -6.96
C THR A 89 9.42 2.90 -7.75
N GLY A 90 9.99 1.75 -7.37
CA GLY A 90 9.88 0.50 -8.12
C GLY A 90 10.69 0.51 -9.42
N GLN A 91 10.44 -0.47 -10.25
CA GLN A 91 11.06 -0.61 -11.57
C GLN A 91 10.07 -0.19 -12.66
N PRO A 92 10.48 0.61 -13.66
CA PRO A 92 9.62 0.92 -14.78
C PRO A 92 9.32 -0.34 -15.60
N ILE A 93 8.09 -0.45 -16.11
CA ILE A 93 7.65 -1.54 -16.98
C ILE A 93 7.01 -0.98 -18.26
N ARG A 94 7.14 -1.71 -19.36
CA ARG A 94 6.53 -1.36 -20.65
C ARG A 94 5.17 -2.03 -20.74
N VAL A 95 4.14 -1.27 -20.45
CA VAL A 95 2.76 -1.74 -20.44
C VAL A 95 1.83 -0.67 -21.00
N SER A 96 0.77 -1.08 -21.69
CA SER A 96 -0.30 -0.21 -22.16
C SER A 96 -1.66 -0.83 -21.88
N PHE A 97 -2.66 0.03 -21.68
CA PHE A 97 -4.04 -0.39 -21.47
C PHE A 97 -4.72 -0.70 -22.79
N LYS A 98 -5.50 -1.77 -22.83
CA LYS A 98 -6.35 -2.19 -23.96
C LYS A 98 -7.81 -2.03 -23.55
N GLY A 99 -8.51 -1.12 -24.19
CA GLY A 99 -9.93 -0.87 -23.95
C GLY A 99 -10.21 0.58 -23.57
N ASP A 100 -11.47 0.84 -23.25
CA ASP A 100 -11.97 2.16 -22.90
C ASP A 100 -12.55 2.16 -21.50
N LEU A 101 -12.31 3.22 -20.75
CA LEU A 101 -12.95 3.44 -19.48
C LEU A 101 -14.33 4.06 -19.66
N ARG A 102 -15.28 3.70 -18.83
CA ARG A 102 -16.54 4.43 -18.72
C ARG A 102 -16.28 5.76 -18.01
N MET A 103 -17.06 6.79 -18.29
CA MET A 103 -16.90 8.15 -17.71
C MET A 103 -16.68 8.14 -16.18
N GLN A 104 -17.45 7.34 -15.45
CA GLN A 104 -17.28 7.23 -13.98
C GLN A 104 -15.96 6.56 -13.58
N GLN A 105 -15.44 5.64 -14.40
CA GLN A 105 -14.15 4.98 -14.20
C GLN A 105 -13.00 5.94 -14.50
N GLU A 106 -13.11 6.77 -15.55
CA GLU A 106 -12.15 7.85 -15.86
C GLU A 106 -12.01 8.82 -14.71
N LEU A 107 -13.10 9.35 -14.20
CA LEU A 107 -13.10 10.27 -13.06
C LEU A 107 -12.43 9.65 -11.82
N ALA A 108 -12.70 8.37 -11.55
CA ALA A 108 -12.08 7.65 -10.45
C ALA A 108 -10.57 7.45 -10.69
N ALA A 109 -10.18 7.11 -11.92
CA ALA A 109 -8.79 6.90 -12.29
C ALA A 109 -7.97 8.20 -12.21
N GLU A 110 -8.48 9.30 -12.76
CA GLU A 110 -7.86 10.64 -12.67
C GLU A 110 -7.61 11.04 -11.22
N LYS A 111 -8.63 10.85 -10.36
CA LYS A 111 -8.51 11.16 -8.93
C LYS A 111 -7.45 10.30 -8.25
N LEU A 112 -7.37 9.01 -8.57
CA LEU A 112 -6.35 8.11 -8.01
C LEU A 112 -4.95 8.40 -8.56
N LEU A 113 -4.82 8.81 -9.82
CA LEU A 113 -3.54 9.18 -10.43
C LEU A 113 -2.94 10.45 -9.81
N SER A 114 -3.77 11.38 -9.37
CA SER A 114 -3.34 12.64 -8.74
C SER A 114 -2.72 12.43 -7.34
N HIS A 115 -2.82 11.23 -6.75
CA HIS A 115 -2.33 10.92 -5.42
C HIS A 115 -1.42 9.67 -5.43
N SER A 116 -0.50 9.57 -4.50
CA SER A 116 0.35 8.38 -4.34
C SER A 116 -0.38 7.21 -3.65
N ASP A 117 -1.38 7.50 -2.86
CA ASP A 117 -2.18 6.53 -2.10
C ASP A 117 -3.66 6.86 -2.29
N GLY A 118 -4.50 5.85 -2.38
CA GLY A 118 -5.94 6.04 -2.54
C GLY A 118 -6.75 4.79 -2.22
N VAL A 119 -8.03 5.01 -1.96
CA VAL A 119 -9.01 3.94 -1.75
C VAL A 119 -10.13 4.10 -2.77
N LEU A 120 -10.33 3.09 -3.60
CA LEU A 120 -11.45 3.00 -4.52
C LEU A 120 -12.60 2.25 -3.85
N SER A 121 -13.58 2.99 -3.35
CA SER A 121 -14.82 2.44 -2.83
C SER A 121 -15.90 2.58 -3.88
N ALA A 122 -16.34 1.47 -4.44
CA ALA A 122 -17.33 1.44 -5.51
C ALA A 122 -18.21 0.20 -5.40
N ALA A 123 -19.41 0.27 -5.94
CA ALA A 123 -20.36 -0.84 -5.95
C ALA A 123 -19.80 -2.07 -6.66
N THR A 124 -20.42 -3.22 -6.40
CA THR A 124 -20.16 -4.45 -7.17
C THR A 124 -20.44 -4.18 -8.66
N ALA A 125 -19.66 -4.79 -9.54
CA ALA A 125 -19.73 -4.59 -11.00
C ALA A 125 -19.36 -3.18 -11.51
N PHE A 126 -18.81 -2.30 -10.67
CA PHE A 126 -18.24 -1.03 -11.13
C PHE A 126 -17.09 -1.24 -12.12
N GLY A 127 -16.38 -2.36 -12.02
CA GLY A 127 -15.16 -2.64 -12.79
C GLY A 127 -13.90 -2.09 -12.10
N LYS A 128 -13.77 -2.31 -10.79
CA LYS A 128 -12.59 -1.91 -10.00
C LYS A 128 -11.29 -2.43 -10.62
N THR A 129 -11.29 -3.69 -11.08
CA THR A 129 -10.15 -4.35 -11.73
C THR A 129 -9.75 -3.65 -13.03
N VAL A 130 -10.73 -3.16 -13.80
CA VAL A 130 -10.48 -2.39 -15.04
C VAL A 130 -9.79 -1.07 -14.72
N VAL A 131 -10.29 -0.33 -13.72
CA VAL A 131 -9.65 0.92 -13.26
C VAL A 131 -8.24 0.64 -12.76
N CYS A 132 -8.02 -0.42 -12.00
CA CYS A 132 -6.68 -0.79 -11.54
C CYS A 132 -5.73 -1.17 -12.68
N SER A 133 -6.22 -1.89 -13.69
CA SER A 133 -5.43 -2.21 -14.90
C SER A 133 -5.03 -0.93 -15.65
N TYR A 134 -5.95 0.02 -15.77
CA TYR A 134 -5.63 1.33 -16.32
C TYR A 134 -4.56 2.08 -15.51
N LEU A 135 -4.68 2.08 -14.17
CA LEU A 135 -3.68 2.71 -13.29
C LEU A 135 -2.29 2.06 -13.42
N ILE A 136 -2.21 0.74 -13.60
CA ILE A 136 -0.95 0.03 -13.86
C ILE A 136 -0.33 0.53 -15.16
N ALA A 137 -1.13 0.65 -16.21
CA ALA A 137 -0.68 1.11 -17.51
C ALA A 137 -0.24 2.57 -17.52
N GLU A 138 -0.90 3.45 -16.76
CA GLU A 138 -0.52 4.86 -16.65
C GLU A 138 0.71 5.09 -15.77
N ARG A 139 0.80 4.38 -14.66
CA ARG A 139 1.95 4.52 -13.74
C ARG A 139 3.22 3.84 -14.25
N LYS A 140 3.09 2.81 -15.07
CA LYS A 140 4.21 2.09 -15.72
C LYS A 140 5.31 1.65 -14.74
N VAL A 141 4.89 1.18 -13.56
CA VAL A 141 5.79 0.64 -12.54
C VAL A 141 5.40 -0.77 -12.19
N ASN A 142 6.38 -1.57 -11.81
CA ASN A 142 6.13 -2.94 -11.39
C ASN A 142 5.13 -2.99 -10.22
N THR A 143 4.17 -3.89 -10.32
CA THR A 143 2.98 -3.88 -9.46
C THR A 143 2.75 -5.23 -8.79
N LEU A 144 2.40 -5.20 -7.50
CA LEU A 144 1.93 -6.34 -6.74
C LEU A 144 0.45 -6.17 -6.40
N ILE A 145 -0.36 -7.17 -6.73
CA ILE A 145 -1.77 -7.24 -6.38
C ILE A 145 -1.93 -8.28 -5.25
N LEU A 146 -2.53 -7.86 -4.14
CA LEU A 146 -2.76 -8.68 -2.96
C LEU A 146 -4.25 -9.01 -2.83
N LEU A 147 -4.56 -10.30 -2.72
CA LEU A 147 -5.92 -10.83 -2.72
C LEU A 147 -6.14 -11.80 -1.55
N GLN A 148 -7.40 -11.98 -1.16
CA GLN A 148 -7.77 -12.89 -0.06
C GLN A 148 -8.16 -14.29 -0.54
N SER A 149 -8.61 -14.46 -1.78
CA SER A 149 -9.07 -15.75 -2.29
C SER A 149 -8.40 -16.15 -3.60
N LYS A 150 -8.36 -17.48 -3.84
CA LYS A 150 -7.79 -18.05 -5.07
C LYS A 150 -8.67 -17.77 -6.29
N ASP A 151 -9.97 -17.69 -6.11
CA ASP A 151 -10.91 -17.42 -7.22
C ASP A 151 -10.72 -16.01 -7.73
N LEU A 152 -10.59 -15.02 -6.82
CA LEU A 152 -10.22 -13.65 -7.18
C LEU A 152 -8.86 -13.60 -7.87
N LEU A 153 -7.88 -14.40 -7.43
CA LEU A 153 -6.56 -14.43 -8.06
C LEU A 153 -6.64 -14.86 -9.53
N ASN A 154 -7.40 -15.91 -9.84
CA ASN A 154 -7.58 -16.36 -11.22
C ASN A 154 -8.29 -15.29 -12.04
N GLN A 155 -9.38 -14.71 -11.52
CA GLN A 155 -10.09 -13.61 -12.17
C GLN A 155 -9.17 -12.42 -12.47
N TRP A 156 -8.34 -12.01 -11.51
CA TRP A 156 -7.39 -10.92 -11.71
C TRP A 156 -6.37 -11.22 -12.80
N VAL A 157 -5.83 -12.45 -12.85
CA VAL A 157 -4.89 -12.85 -13.91
C VAL A 157 -5.55 -12.78 -15.28
N ASP A 158 -6.80 -13.24 -15.41
CA ASP A 158 -7.55 -13.21 -16.66
C ASP A 158 -7.84 -11.77 -17.11
N GLU A 159 -8.29 -10.91 -16.19
CA GLU A 159 -8.56 -9.49 -16.43
C GLU A 159 -7.29 -8.71 -16.83
N LEU A 160 -6.16 -8.96 -16.13
CA LEU A 160 -4.88 -8.34 -16.48
C LEU A 160 -4.43 -8.73 -17.90
N ASN A 161 -4.57 -10.00 -18.30
CA ASN A 161 -4.26 -10.45 -19.65
C ASN A 161 -5.21 -9.84 -20.70
N HIS A 162 -6.47 -9.60 -20.33
CA HIS A 162 -7.46 -8.98 -21.20
C HIS A 162 -7.19 -7.49 -21.42
N PHE A 163 -6.97 -6.74 -20.34
CA PHE A 163 -6.88 -5.28 -20.37
C PHE A 163 -5.46 -4.72 -20.52
N LEU A 164 -4.41 -5.54 -20.37
CA LEU A 164 -3.03 -5.06 -20.51
C LEU A 164 -2.32 -5.68 -21.70
N GLU A 165 -1.57 -4.85 -22.41
CA GLU A 165 -0.50 -5.27 -23.33
C GLU A 165 0.83 -5.03 -22.63
N ILE A 166 1.48 -6.11 -22.18
CA ILE A 166 2.74 -6.05 -21.44
C ILE A 166 3.86 -6.42 -22.41
N ARG A 167 4.79 -5.47 -22.67
CA ARG A 167 5.90 -5.62 -23.60
C ARG A 167 7.20 -5.96 -22.92
N GLU A 168 7.11 -6.65 -21.79
CA GLU A 168 8.26 -7.20 -21.07
C GLU A 168 8.50 -8.66 -21.44
N GLU A 169 9.74 -9.10 -21.32
CA GLU A 169 10.07 -10.52 -21.47
C GLU A 169 9.90 -11.23 -20.12
N PRO A 170 9.35 -12.46 -20.12
CA PRO A 170 9.31 -13.27 -18.91
C PRO A 170 10.71 -13.48 -18.34
N PRO A 171 10.94 -13.18 -17.05
CA PRO A 171 12.26 -13.24 -16.45
C PRO A 171 12.79 -14.66 -16.33
N GLU A 172 14.10 -14.79 -16.32
CA GLU A 172 14.78 -16.03 -15.99
C GLU A 172 14.79 -16.25 -14.47
N TYR A 173 14.76 -17.52 -14.08
CA TYR A 173 14.93 -17.94 -12.70
C TYR A 173 15.82 -19.16 -12.61
N GLU A 174 16.53 -19.29 -11.51
CA GLU A 174 17.36 -20.44 -11.23
C GLU A 174 16.55 -21.53 -10.50
N THR A 175 16.61 -22.75 -11.00
CA THR A 175 15.99 -23.91 -10.35
C THR A 175 16.84 -24.37 -9.16
N LYS A 176 16.25 -25.18 -8.26
CA LYS A 176 17.00 -25.79 -7.13
C LYS A 176 18.23 -26.59 -7.55
N THR A 177 18.33 -26.97 -8.82
CA THR A 177 19.46 -27.71 -9.42
C THR A 177 20.44 -26.79 -10.14
N GLY A 178 20.37 -25.48 -9.98
CA GLY A 178 21.25 -24.50 -10.60
C GLY A 178 21.01 -24.26 -12.10
N ARG A 179 19.94 -24.83 -12.69
CA ARG A 179 19.59 -24.60 -14.11
C ARG A 179 18.78 -23.32 -14.26
N LYS A 180 19.19 -22.46 -15.19
CA LYS A 180 18.39 -21.28 -15.59
C LYS A 180 17.21 -21.72 -16.45
N LYS A 181 16.03 -21.21 -16.13
CA LYS A 181 14.78 -21.38 -16.90
C LYS A 181 14.08 -20.05 -17.03
N LYS A 182 13.41 -19.83 -18.15
CA LYS A 182 12.56 -18.65 -18.37
C LYS A 182 11.16 -18.91 -17.79
N ARG A 183 10.54 -17.89 -17.19
CA ARG A 183 9.14 -17.95 -16.79
C ARG A 183 8.23 -18.08 -18.02
N ASN A 184 7.06 -18.69 -17.85
CA ASN A 184 6.10 -18.86 -18.96
C ASN A 184 5.22 -17.61 -19.16
N SER A 185 5.22 -16.70 -18.22
CA SER A 185 4.39 -15.48 -18.24
C SER A 185 5.12 -14.33 -17.57
N VAL A 186 4.80 -13.12 -17.98
CA VAL A 186 5.20 -11.85 -17.33
C VAL A 186 4.33 -11.53 -16.12
N ILE A 187 3.11 -12.09 -16.06
CA ILE A 187 2.25 -12.04 -14.88
C ILE A 187 2.57 -13.26 -14.02
N GLY A 188 3.10 -13.00 -12.82
CA GLY A 188 3.41 -14.02 -11.85
C GLY A 188 2.30 -14.24 -10.84
N VAL A 189 2.32 -15.40 -10.18
CA VAL A 189 1.34 -15.72 -9.14
C VAL A 189 2.01 -16.35 -7.92
N LEU A 190 1.46 -16.01 -6.74
CA LEU A 190 1.87 -16.61 -5.46
C LEU A 190 0.65 -17.04 -4.64
N HIS A 191 0.43 -18.35 -4.55
CA HIS A 191 -0.59 -18.92 -3.68
C HIS A 191 -0.23 -20.35 -3.28
N GLY A 192 -0.45 -20.73 -2.03
CA GLY A 192 -0.11 -22.05 -1.53
C GLY A 192 1.35 -22.43 -1.86
N ASN A 193 1.53 -23.53 -2.57
CA ASN A 193 2.86 -24.00 -3.00
C ASN A 193 3.33 -23.42 -4.36
N LYS A 194 2.46 -22.69 -5.07
CA LYS A 194 2.78 -22.11 -6.38
C LYS A 194 3.43 -20.74 -6.19
N ASN A 195 4.68 -20.62 -6.65
CA ASN A 195 5.43 -19.37 -6.66
C ASN A 195 6.05 -19.15 -8.04
N THR A 196 5.42 -18.29 -8.82
CA THR A 196 5.91 -17.91 -10.15
C THR A 196 6.14 -16.40 -10.25
N LEU A 197 6.37 -15.72 -9.12
CA LEU A 197 6.60 -14.27 -9.10
C LEU A 197 7.66 -13.86 -10.12
N THR A 198 7.37 -12.78 -10.84
CA THR A 198 8.20 -12.23 -11.90
C THR A 198 8.90 -10.93 -11.48
N GLY A 199 8.31 -10.19 -10.54
CA GLY A 199 8.75 -8.85 -10.17
C GLY A 199 8.27 -7.77 -11.16
N ILE A 200 7.42 -8.13 -12.15
CA ILE A 200 6.86 -7.23 -13.16
C ILE A 200 5.42 -6.87 -12.76
N ILE A 201 4.49 -7.78 -12.98
CA ILE A 201 3.13 -7.69 -12.46
C ILE A 201 2.82 -9.03 -11.79
N ASP A 202 2.58 -8.99 -10.50
CA ASP A 202 2.40 -10.19 -9.71
C ASP A 202 1.09 -10.15 -8.91
N VAL A 203 0.42 -11.29 -8.86
CA VAL A 203 -0.82 -11.47 -8.10
C VAL A 203 -0.57 -12.49 -7.00
N ALA A 204 -0.79 -12.10 -5.76
CA ALA A 204 -0.47 -12.93 -4.61
C ALA A 204 -1.61 -12.98 -3.59
N MET A 205 -1.79 -14.13 -2.97
CA MET A 205 -2.63 -14.21 -1.79
C MET A 205 -1.92 -13.59 -0.59
N VAL A 206 -2.61 -12.74 0.17
CA VAL A 206 -2.09 -12.08 1.38
C VAL A 206 -1.46 -13.11 2.32
N GLY A 207 -2.17 -14.23 2.58
CA GLY A 207 -1.66 -15.31 3.44
C GLY A 207 -0.39 -15.99 2.94
N SER A 208 -0.08 -15.92 1.63
CA SER A 208 1.16 -16.45 1.06
C SER A 208 2.32 -15.45 1.10
N MET A 209 1.99 -14.14 1.23
CA MET A 209 2.98 -13.08 1.43
C MET A 209 3.32 -12.86 2.91
N TYR A 210 2.51 -13.40 3.83
CA TYR A 210 2.69 -13.26 5.27
C TYR A 210 2.95 -14.63 5.91
N SER A 211 4.10 -14.80 6.53
CA SER A 211 4.49 -16.04 7.20
C SER A 211 5.27 -15.75 8.47
N ARG A 212 4.95 -16.49 9.54
CA ARG A 212 5.64 -16.41 10.84
C ARG A 212 5.74 -14.99 11.41
N GLY A 213 4.67 -14.19 11.27
CA GLY A 213 4.62 -12.83 11.80
C GLY A 213 5.33 -11.77 10.94
N LYS A 214 5.82 -12.13 9.74
CA LYS A 214 6.53 -11.20 8.86
C LYS A 214 6.00 -11.27 7.43
N PHE A 215 5.93 -10.12 6.77
CA PHE A 215 5.71 -10.05 5.33
C PHE A 215 6.98 -10.46 4.57
N ASN A 216 6.76 -11.03 3.37
CA ASN A 216 7.85 -11.32 2.46
C ASN A 216 8.49 -10.00 2.00
N GLU A 217 9.81 -9.87 2.16
CA GLU A 217 10.57 -8.65 1.84
C GLU A 217 10.45 -8.22 0.36
N ARG A 218 10.07 -9.15 -0.53
CA ARG A 218 9.82 -8.83 -1.95
C ARG A 218 8.72 -7.78 -2.15
N ILE A 219 7.80 -7.58 -1.19
CA ILE A 219 6.79 -6.53 -1.28
C ILE A 219 7.43 -5.15 -1.47
N ASN A 220 8.62 -4.94 -0.91
CA ASN A 220 9.33 -3.67 -0.97
C ASN A 220 9.99 -3.38 -2.33
N SER A 221 10.06 -4.36 -3.23
CA SER A 221 10.64 -4.18 -4.57
C SER A 221 9.65 -3.66 -5.61
N TYR A 222 8.35 -3.56 -5.27
CA TYR A 222 7.33 -3.07 -6.19
C TYR A 222 7.09 -1.57 -6.01
N GLY A 223 6.93 -0.87 -7.14
CA GLY A 223 6.60 0.55 -7.16
C GLY A 223 5.14 0.84 -6.83
N MET A 224 4.25 -0.15 -7.02
CA MET A 224 2.83 -0.05 -6.67
C MET A 224 2.35 -1.34 -6.02
N VAL A 225 1.50 -1.21 -5.00
CA VAL A 225 0.75 -2.32 -4.41
C VAL A 225 -0.74 -2.01 -4.48
N ILE A 226 -1.50 -2.97 -4.93
CA ILE A 226 -2.97 -2.94 -4.96
C ILE A 226 -3.45 -4.02 -4.00
N MET A 227 -4.30 -3.68 -3.05
CA MET A 227 -4.99 -4.66 -2.21
C MET A 227 -6.48 -4.62 -2.56
N ASP A 228 -7.00 -5.74 -3.03
CA ASP A 228 -8.43 -5.89 -3.37
C ASP A 228 -9.11 -6.79 -2.34
N ASP A 229 -9.96 -6.15 -1.56
CA ASP A 229 -10.86 -6.74 -0.58
C ASP A 229 -12.26 -6.15 -0.82
N GLU A 230 -13.02 -5.78 0.19
CA GLU A 230 -14.29 -5.03 0.01
C GLU A 230 -14.06 -3.68 -0.70
N ARG A 231 -12.90 -3.07 -0.48
CA ARG A 231 -12.43 -1.84 -1.13
C ARG A 231 -11.07 -2.07 -1.74
N VAL A 232 -10.82 -1.45 -2.89
CA VAL A 232 -9.49 -1.48 -3.50
C VAL A 232 -8.62 -0.38 -2.90
N ILE A 233 -7.53 -0.77 -2.27
CA ILE A 233 -6.52 0.13 -1.71
C ILE A 233 -5.31 0.13 -2.64
N ILE A 234 -4.88 1.31 -3.08
CA ILE A 234 -3.75 1.49 -3.99
C ILE A 234 -2.68 2.29 -3.27
N ARG A 235 -1.46 1.80 -3.33
CA ARG A 235 -0.30 2.46 -2.72
C ARG A 235 0.88 2.40 -3.67
N THR A 236 1.53 3.54 -3.87
CA THR A 236 2.73 3.65 -4.68
C THR A 236 3.92 4.10 -3.85
N LYS A 237 5.12 3.89 -4.38
CA LYS A 237 6.37 4.26 -3.74
C LYS A 237 6.50 3.60 -2.36
N LEU A 238 6.81 2.32 -2.34
CA LEU A 238 7.08 1.56 -1.11
C LEU A 238 8.49 1.87 -0.56
N GLU A 239 8.78 1.50 0.67
CA GLU A 239 10.01 1.86 1.36
C GLU A 239 11.14 0.83 1.18
N LYS A 240 12.41 1.31 1.16
CA LYS A 240 13.59 0.45 1.39
C LYS A 240 13.75 0.12 2.87
N PRO A 241 13.89 -1.17 3.24
CA PRO A 241 13.99 -1.58 4.64
C PRO A 241 15.23 -1.11 5.39
N SER A 242 16.20 -0.50 4.69
CA SER A 242 17.59 -0.42 5.19
C SER A 242 18.03 0.94 5.77
N LYS A 243 17.19 1.97 5.80
CA LYS A 243 17.65 3.32 6.17
C LYS A 243 17.15 3.87 7.51
N ILE A 244 16.14 3.30 8.11
CA ILE A 244 15.70 3.71 9.44
C ILE A 244 15.97 2.53 10.39
N LYS A 245 17.06 2.62 11.15
CA LYS A 245 17.39 1.61 12.18
C LYS A 245 16.22 1.54 13.17
N GLY A 246 15.62 0.36 13.33
CA GLY A 246 14.58 0.11 14.32
C GLY A 246 13.18 -0.14 13.76
N LEU A 247 12.93 -0.05 12.45
CA LEU A 247 11.61 -0.32 11.89
C LEU A 247 11.42 -1.79 11.54
N ALA A 248 10.67 -2.48 12.38
CA ALA A 248 9.99 -3.71 11.99
C ALA A 248 8.70 -3.34 11.25
N LEU A 249 8.50 -3.92 10.06
CA LEU A 249 7.22 -3.89 9.35
C LEU A 249 6.11 -4.45 10.25
N ILE A 250 5.08 -3.68 10.48
CA ILE A 250 3.81 -4.16 11.01
C ILE A 250 2.79 -4.07 9.90
#